data_3fdf4b19451233d41f255394b29aea2d
#
_entry.id   3fdf4b19451233d41f255394b29aea2d
#
_cell.length_a   1.000
_cell.length_b   1.000
_cell.length_c   1.000
_cell.angle_alpha   90.00
_cell.angle_beta   90.00
_cell.angle_gamma   90.00
#
_symmetry.space_group_name_H-M   'P 1'
#
loop_
_entity.id
_entity.type
_entity.pdbx_description
1 polymer ?
#
loop_
_entity_poly.entity_id
_entity_poly.type
_entity_poly.pdbx_seq_one_letter_code
_entity_poly.pdbx_strand_id
1 'polypeptide(L)'
;MSVFVYRSPELSAAELPIRPDGRLSLPLVPDIEAAGRTPTELAKHIEQRLKEYVRDPLVTVMVRSFQGPPSRQIRVIGEATQPMGMPYREGQTVLDVMIAAKGLTRYAAGNRAEIIRRERDDLPATVIPVRLSDLLKDGDMSQDIPMRPGDTLVIPQGWF
;
A
#
# COMPACT_ATOMS: atom_id res chain seq x y z
N MET A 1 -3.55 12.55 -1.83
CA MET A 1 -2.50 13.53 -1.42
C MET A 1 -3.16 14.87 -1.21
N SER A 2 -2.66 15.72 -0.33
CA SER A 2 -3.14 17.09 -0.16
C SER A 2 -2.00 18.07 -0.46
N VAL A 3 -2.34 19.16 -1.10
CA VAL A 3 -1.42 20.26 -1.41
C VAL A 3 -1.96 21.53 -0.76
N PHE A 4 -1.15 22.17 0.04
CA PHE A 4 -1.48 23.41 0.71
C PHE A 4 -0.55 24.52 0.27
N VAL A 5 -1.12 25.63 -0.23
CA VAL A 5 -0.39 26.82 -0.63
C VAL A 5 -0.66 27.92 0.40
N TYR A 6 0.38 28.38 1.06
CA TYR A 6 0.28 29.39 2.12
C TYR A 6 -0.27 30.71 1.57
N ARG A 7 -1.23 31.29 2.25
CA ARG A 7 -1.96 32.51 1.88
C ARG A 7 -2.75 32.45 0.57
N SER A 8 -2.90 31.27 -0.04
CA SER A 8 -3.64 31.09 -1.29
C SER A 8 -4.51 29.83 -1.19
N PRO A 9 -5.59 29.86 -0.35
CA PRO A 9 -6.46 28.72 -0.18
C PRO A 9 -7.14 28.30 -1.49
N GLU A 10 -7.36 29.22 -2.42
CA GLU A 10 -7.92 28.96 -3.75
C GLU A 10 -7.01 28.09 -4.64
N LEU A 11 -5.70 28.05 -4.33
CA LEU A 11 -4.72 27.21 -5.02
C LEU A 11 -4.43 25.90 -4.27
N SER A 12 -5.03 25.73 -3.09
CA SER A 12 -4.87 24.56 -2.25
C SER A 12 -5.88 23.48 -2.59
N ALA A 13 -5.49 22.20 -2.46
CA ALA A 13 -6.36 21.07 -2.67
C ALA A 13 -6.24 20.10 -1.49
N ALA A 14 -7.35 19.86 -0.79
CA ALA A 14 -7.41 18.95 0.36
C ALA A 14 -7.30 17.48 -0.06
N GLU A 15 -7.83 17.15 -1.22
CA GLU A 15 -7.74 15.82 -1.82
C GLU A 15 -7.37 15.94 -3.29
N LEU A 16 -6.18 15.46 -3.62
CA LEU A 16 -5.68 15.47 -4.99
C LEU A 16 -5.24 14.06 -5.37
N PRO A 17 -5.99 13.38 -6.25
CA PRO A 17 -5.57 12.09 -6.74
C PRO A 17 -4.41 12.25 -7.74
N ILE A 18 -3.45 11.34 -7.67
CA ILE A 18 -2.48 11.16 -8.75
C ILE A 18 -3.17 10.35 -9.83
N ARG A 19 -3.16 10.87 -11.06
CA ARG A 19 -3.74 10.19 -12.21
C ARG A 19 -2.94 8.93 -12.58
N PRO A 20 -3.51 7.98 -13.34
CA PRO A 20 -2.79 6.80 -13.79
C PRO A 20 -1.51 7.10 -14.59
N ASP A 21 -1.43 8.28 -15.23
CA ASP A 21 -0.23 8.75 -15.93
C ASP A 21 0.87 9.29 -14.98
N GLY A 22 0.67 9.22 -13.66
CA GLY A 22 1.61 9.71 -12.66
C GLY A 22 1.61 11.22 -12.44
N ARG A 23 0.67 11.94 -13.03
CA ARG A 23 0.54 13.40 -12.94
C ARG A 23 -0.61 13.82 -12.04
N LEU A 24 -0.53 15.04 -11.55
CA LEU A 24 -1.60 15.70 -10.83
C LEU A 24 -1.85 17.10 -11.44
N SER A 25 -3.02 17.64 -11.19
CA SER A 25 -3.40 18.97 -11.69
C SER A 25 -3.85 19.85 -10.55
N LEU A 26 -3.26 21.02 -10.45
CA LEU A 26 -3.64 22.09 -9.54
C LEU A 26 -4.21 23.28 -10.32
N PRO A 27 -5.00 24.14 -9.70
CA PRO A 27 -5.35 25.43 -10.30
C PRO A 27 -4.08 26.18 -10.72
N LEU A 28 -4.09 26.75 -11.91
CA LEU A 28 -2.96 27.45 -12.56
C LEU A 28 -1.76 26.57 -12.96
N VAL A 29 -1.61 25.38 -12.42
CA VAL A 29 -0.48 24.48 -12.72
C VAL A 29 -1.01 23.11 -13.12
N PRO A 30 -1.49 22.92 -14.34
CA PRO A 30 -1.91 21.62 -14.84
C PRO A 30 -0.70 20.72 -15.11
N ASP A 31 -0.95 19.40 -15.08
CA ASP A 31 0.00 18.38 -15.51
C ASP A 31 1.36 18.40 -14.81
N ILE A 32 1.33 18.42 -13.48
CA ILE A 32 2.53 18.30 -12.66
C ILE A 32 2.92 16.82 -12.52
N GLU A 33 4.14 16.52 -12.86
CA GLU A 33 4.70 15.17 -12.69
C GLU A 33 4.96 14.89 -11.21
N ALA A 34 4.20 13.94 -10.65
CA ALA A 34 4.24 13.59 -9.24
C ALA A 34 4.85 12.20 -8.98
N ALA A 35 4.71 11.26 -9.92
CA ALA A 35 5.25 9.93 -9.79
C ALA A 35 6.79 9.94 -9.70
N GLY A 36 7.34 9.16 -8.76
CA GLY A 36 8.79 9.07 -8.56
C GLY A 36 9.42 10.23 -7.79
N ARG A 37 8.63 11.21 -7.34
CA ARG A 37 9.10 12.36 -6.54
C ARG A 37 8.73 12.19 -5.08
N THR A 38 9.60 12.66 -4.21
CA THR A 38 9.26 12.82 -2.78
C THR A 38 8.29 13.99 -2.59
N PRO A 39 7.52 14.02 -1.47
CA PRO A 39 6.65 15.16 -1.18
C PRO A 39 7.39 16.51 -1.16
N THR A 40 8.63 16.53 -0.66
CA THR A 40 9.45 17.73 -0.61
C THR A 40 9.89 18.20 -2.01
N GLU A 41 10.30 17.29 -2.87
CA GLU A 41 10.67 17.59 -4.27
C GLU A 41 9.45 18.07 -5.05
N LEU A 42 8.30 17.43 -4.83
CA LEU A 42 7.05 17.83 -5.45
C LEU A 42 6.62 19.24 -5.03
N ALA A 43 6.73 19.56 -3.72
CA ALA A 43 6.44 20.89 -3.21
C ALA A 43 7.31 21.95 -3.87
N LYS A 44 8.62 21.73 -3.97
CA LYS A 44 9.55 22.64 -4.66
C LYS A 44 9.22 22.80 -6.14
N HIS A 45 8.85 21.74 -6.81
CA HIS A 45 8.46 21.78 -8.22
C HIS A 45 7.18 22.60 -8.44
N ILE A 46 6.19 22.44 -7.57
CA ILE A 46 4.96 23.23 -7.56
C ILE A 46 5.28 24.71 -7.30
N GLU A 47 6.13 25.01 -6.32
CA GLU A 47 6.57 26.38 -6.02
C GLU A 47 7.20 27.06 -7.23
N GLN A 48 8.08 26.36 -7.94
CA GLN A 48 8.73 26.90 -9.14
C GLN A 48 7.71 27.21 -10.25
N ARG A 49 6.71 26.37 -10.43
CA ARG A 49 5.65 26.58 -11.42
C ARG A 49 4.70 27.70 -11.01
N LEU A 50 4.41 27.85 -9.71
CA LEU A 50 3.54 28.91 -9.19
C LEU A 50 4.21 30.29 -9.17
N LYS A 51 5.54 30.40 -9.22
CA LYS A 51 6.27 31.67 -9.27
C LYS A 51 5.87 32.55 -10.46
N GLU A 52 5.38 31.97 -11.53
CA GLU A 52 4.86 32.69 -12.69
C GLU A 52 3.56 33.45 -12.40
N TYR A 53 2.80 33.00 -11.37
CA TYR A 53 1.47 33.52 -11.05
C TYR A 53 1.37 34.14 -9.67
N VAL A 54 2.18 33.70 -8.73
CA VAL A 54 2.14 34.10 -7.33
C VAL A 54 3.54 34.51 -6.85
N ARG A 55 3.60 35.59 -6.08
CA ARG A 55 4.85 36.07 -5.48
C ARG A 55 5.15 35.26 -4.22
N ASP A 56 6.37 34.71 -4.11
CA ASP A 56 6.87 33.91 -2.98
C ASP A 56 5.92 32.77 -2.54
N PRO A 57 5.56 31.84 -3.43
CA PRO A 57 4.69 30.74 -3.06
C PRO A 57 5.40 29.79 -2.07
N LEU A 58 4.71 29.44 -0.98
CA LEU A 58 5.13 28.40 -0.06
C LEU A 58 4.15 27.23 -0.17
N VAL A 59 4.65 26.08 -0.58
CA VAL A 59 3.84 24.88 -0.83
C VAL A 59 4.22 23.76 0.14
N THR A 60 3.22 23.18 0.77
CA THR A 60 3.35 21.97 1.59
C THR A 60 2.56 20.85 0.94
N VAL A 61 3.22 19.73 0.72
CA VAL A 61 2.60 18.51 0.20
C VAL A 61 2.54 17.45 1.30
N MET A 62 1.35 16.94 1.58
CA MET A 62 1.13 15.88 2.56
C MET A 62 0.51 14.67 1.89
N VAL A 63 1.09 13.50 2.14
CA VAL A 63 0.55 12.22 1.68
C VAL A 63 -0.34 11.64 2.77
N ARG A 64 -1.65 11.64 2.57
CA ARG A 64 -2.63 11.11 3.53
C ARG A 64 -2.80 9.60 3.45
N SER A 65 -2.76 9.06 2.24
CA SER A 65 -2.85 7.64 1.99
C SER A 65 -1.89 7.26 0.87
N PHE A 66 -1.12 6.22 1.11
CA PHE A 66 -0.25 5.64 0.10
C PHE A 66 -0.85 4.30 -0.32
N GLN A 67 -1.44 4.27 -1.49
CA GLN A 67 -1.76 3.02 -2.18
C GLN A 67 -0.61 2.76 -3.15
N GLY A 68 0.34 1.95 -2.73
CA GLY A 68 1.44 1.53 -3.59
C GLY A 68 0.93 0.80 -4.84
N PRO A 69 1.78 0.68 -5.88
CA PRO A 69 1.41 -0.08 -7.07
C PRO A 69 1.04 -1.52 -6.68
N PRO A 70 0.18 -2.22 -7.44
CA PRO A 70 -0.23 -3.59 -7.15
C PRO A 70 0.93 -4.57 -6.92
N SER A 71 2.07 -4.33 -7.58
CA SER A 71 3.30 -5.10 -7.41
C SER A 71 3.94 -4.97 -6.03
N ARG A 72 3.55 -3.97 -5.25
CA ARG A 72 4.04 -3.74 -3.88
C ARG A 72 2.95 -3.90 -2.81
N GLN A 73 1.83 -4.48 -3.18
CA GLN A 73 0.77 -4.80 -2.24
C GLN A 73 0.87 -6.24 -1.76
N ILE A 74 0.46 -6.45 -0.52
CA ILE A 74 0.20 -7.78 0.03
C ILE A 74 -1.29 -8.04 -0.10
N ARG A 75 -1.65 -9.22 -0.57
CA ARG A 75 -3.04 -9.64 -0.74
C ARG A 75 -3.36 -10.81 0.16
N VAL A 76 -4.53 -10.77 0.77
CA VAL A 76 -5.08 -11.89 1.57
C VAL A 76 -6.36 -12.35 0.88
N ILE A 77 -6.40 -13.60 0.50
CA ILE A 77 -7.56 -14.22 -0.17
C ILE A 77 -7.97 -15.51 0.53
N GLY A 78 -9.22 -15.90 0.33
CA GLY A 78 -9.80 -17.11 0.91
C GLY A 78 -10.45 -16.85 2.28
N GLU A 79 -10.29 -17.78 3.19
CA GLU A 79 -10.99 -17.84 4.48
C GLU A 79 -10.38 -16.95 5.58
N ALA A 80 -9.99 -15.73 5.25
CA ALA A 80 -9.75 -14.66 6.22
C ALA A 80 -11.08 -13.99 6.59
N THR A 81 -11.20 -13.49 7.81
CA THR A 81 -12.40 -12.75 8.24
C THR A 81 -12.66 -11.53 7.36
N GLN A 82 -11.59 -10.87 6.94
CA GLN A 82 -11.65 -9.76 6.00
C GLN A 82 -10.57 -9.90 4.91
N PRO A 83 -10.87 -10.62 3.81
CA PRO A 83 -9.97 -10.65 2.67
C PRO A 83 -9.71 -9.24 2.16
N MET A 84 -8.44 -8.89 1.94
CA MET A 84 -8.06 -7.54 1.55
C MET A 84 -6.70 -7.47 0.86
N GLY A 85 -6.49 -6.38 0.15
CA GLY A 85 -5.17 -5.94 -0.27
C GLY A 85 -4.69 -4.80 0.62
N MET A 86 -3.41 -4.78 0.94
CA MET A 86 -2.78 -3.73 1.74
C MET A 86 -1.41 -3.36 1.19
N PRO A 87 -0.97 -2.10 1.32
CA PRO A 87 0.37 -1.72 0.93
C PRO A 87 1.40 -2.44 1.82
N TYR A 88 2.49 -2.90 1.19
CA TYR A 88 3.60 -3.50 1.92
C TYR A 88 4.31 -2.44 2.79
N ARG A 89 4.64 -2.82 4.00
CA ARG A 89 5.48 -2.04 4.93
C ARG A 89 6.75 -2.83 5.25
N GLU A 90 7.86 -2.14 5.33
CA GLU A 90 9.11 -2.77 5.70
C GLU A 90 9.03 -3.44 7.07
N GLY A 91 9.52 -4.68 7.16
CA GLY A 91 9.43 -5.48 8.38
C GLY A 91 8.08 -6.15 8.65
N GLN A 92 7.11 -6.03 7.73
CA GLN A 92 5.79 -6.65 7.88
C GLN A 92 5.86 -8.17 7.81
N THR A 93 5.18 -8.83 8.74
CA THR A 93 5.13 -10.29 8.85
C THR A 93 3.74 -10.85 8.56
N VAL A 94 3.63 -12.18 8.48
CA VAL A 94 2.34 -12.87 8.35
C VAL A 94 1.39 -12.52 9.49
N LEU A 95 1.90 -12.40 10.71
CA LEU A 95 1.10 -12.04 11.88
C LEU A 95 0.47 -10.65 11.71
N ASP A 96 1.23 -9.66 11.25
CA ASP A 96 0.73 -8.31 10.98
C ASP A 96 -0.39 -8.32 9.93
N VAL A 97 -0.21 -9.13 8.89
CA VAL A 97 -1.20 -9.29 7.82
C VAL A 97 -2.48 -9.92 8.36
N MET A 98 -2.37 -10.94 9.20
CA MET A 98 -3.52 -11.62 9.80
C MET A 98 -4.26 -10.73 10.81
N ILE A 99 -3.55 -9.89 11.56
CA ILE A 99 -4.17 -8.88 12.43
C ILE A 99 -5.01 -7.90 11.59
N ALA A 100 -4.44 -7.40 10.49
CA ALA A 100 -5.17 -6.50 9.59
C ALA A 100 -6.39 -7.17 8.93
N ALA A 101 -6.27 -8.45 8.57
CA ALA A 101 -7.37 -9.26 8.01
C ALA A 101 -8.37 -9.76 9.06
N LYS A 102 -8.20 -9.39 10.32
CA LYS A 102 -9.06 -9.76 11.46
C LYS A 102 -9.13 -11.27 11.74
N GLY A 103 -8.06 -12.00 11.43
CA GLY A 103 -7.94 -13.41 11.71
C GLY A 103 -8.62 -14.33 10.70
N LEU A 104 -8.75 -15.57 11.07
CA LEU A 104 -9.34 -16.64 10.27
C LEU A 104 -10.85 -16.73 10.48
N THR A 105 -11.58 -17.18 9.44
CA THR A 105 -12.97 -17.63 9.63
C THR A 105 -13.01 -18.97 10.33
N ARG A 106 -14.19 -19.36 10.82
CA ARG A 106 -14.41 -20.69 11.41
C ARG A 106 -14.26 -21.84 10.41
N TYR A 107 -14.34 -21.53 9.12
CA TYR A 107 -14.22 -22.51 8.03
C TYR A 107 -12.80 -22.61 7.47
N ALA A 108 -11.88 -21.85 7.97
CA ALA A 108 -10.53 -21.78 7.46
C ALA A 108 -9.71 -23.04 7.79
N ALA A 109 -9.02 -23.57 6.80
CA ALA A 109 -7.95 -24.54 7.00
C ALA A 109 -6.62 -23.82 7.25
N GLY A 110 -6.49 -23.15 8.39
CA GLY A 110 -5.37 -22.25 8.67
C GLY A 110 -3.98 -22.88 8.56
N ASN A 111 -3.85 -24.17 8.90
CA ASN A 111 -2.56 -24.87 8.78
C ASN A 111 -2.25 -25.37 7.36
N ARG A 112 -3.13 -25.10 6.39
CA ARG A 112 -2.89 -25.34 4.98
C ARG A 112 -2.77 -24.03 4.18
N ALA A 113 -2.56 -22.91 4.87
CA ALA A 113 -2.33 -21.64 4.23
C ALA A 113 -0.98 -21.60 3.52
N GLU A 114 -0.89 -20.78 2.49
CA GLU A 114 0.28 -20.67 1.65
C GLU A 114 0.54 -19.20 1.28
N ILE A 115 1.82 -18.82 1.25
CA ILE A 115 2.25 -17.55 0.64
C ILE A 115 2.69 -17.85 -0.79
N ILE A 116 2.03 -17.22 -1.76
CA ILE A 116 2.47 -17.25 -3.15
C ILE A 116 3.35 -16.04 -3.39
N ARG A 117 4.62 -16.29 -3.62
CA ARG A 117 5.67 -15.29 -3.84
C ARG A 117 6.18 -15.34 -5.26
N ARG A 118 6.10 -14.23 -5.96
CA ARG A 118 6.66 -14.09 -7.29
C ARG A 118 7.76 -13.03 -7.26
N GLU A 119 8.99 -13.46 -7.48
CA GLU A 119 10.13 -12.53 -7.47
C GLU A 119 10.19 -11.68 -8.75
N ARG A 120 9.79 -12.24 -9.88
CA ARG A 120 9.68 -11.58 -11.18
C ARG A 120 8.56 -12.18 -12.01
N ASP A 121 8.01 -11.41 -12.93
CA ASP A 121 6.88 -11.83 -13.77
C ASP A 121 7.23 -12.99 -14.72
N ASP A 122 8.51 -13.13 -15.07
CA ASP A 122 9.04 -14.17 -15.97
C ASP A 122 9.41 -15.49 -15.24
N LEU A 123 9.38 -15.50 -13.90
CA LEU A 123 9.70 -16.67 -13.10
C LEU A 123 8.45 -17.34 -12.50
N PRO A 124 8.49 -18.67 -12.29
CA PRO A 124 7.41 -19.34 -11.58
C PRO A 124 7.31 -18.85 -10.14
N ALA A 125 6.07 -18.77 -9.62
CA ALA A 125 5.84 -18.39 -8.23
C ALA A 125 6.39 -19.46 -7.27
N THR A 126 6.97 -19.00 -6.17
CA THR A 126 7.36 -19.86 -5.04
C THR A 126 6.19 -19.96 -4.07
N VAL A 127 5.87 -21.18 -3.65
CA VAL A 127 4.83 -21.45 -2.66
C VAL A 127 5.49 -21.74 -1.31
N ILE A 128 5.15 -20.97 -0.29
CA ILE A 128 5.67 -21.10 1.07
C ILE A 128 4.52 -21.52 1.97
N PRO A 129 4.53 -22.75 2.53
CA PRO A 129 3.49 -23.19 3.44
C PRO A 129 3.56 -22.45 4.77
N VAL A 130 2.42 -22.09 5.34
CA VAL A 130 2.29 -21.39 6.62
C VAL A 130 1.20 -22.02 7.45
N ARG A 131 1.51 -22.35 8.71
CA ARG A 131 0.57 -22.92 9.66
C ARG A 131 -0.07 -21.81 10.51
N LEU A 132 -1.06 -21.13 9.93
CA LEU A 132 -1.71 -19.98 10.57
C LEU A 132 -2.46 -20.33 11.85
N SER A 133 -3.04 -21.52 11.95
CA SER A 133 -3.73 -21.91 13.17
C SER A 133 -2.75 -22.06 14.34
N ASP A 134 -1.58 -22.63 14.11
CA ASP A 134 -0.53 -22.75 15.13
C ASP A 134 0.01 -21.38 15.52
N LEU A 135 0.21 -20.49 14.55
CA LEU A 135 0.64 -19.11 14.82
C LEU A 135 -0.38 -18.35 15.68
N LEU A 136 -1.66 -18.39 15.29
CA LEU A 136 -2.69 -17.52 15.88
C LEU A 136 -3.32 -18.08 17.15
N LYS A 137 -3.38 -19.42 17.31
CA LYS A 137 -4.00 -20.09 18.47
C LYS A 137 -2.99 -20.55 19.49
N ASP A 138 -1.87 -21.09 19.01
CA ASP A 138 -0.86 -21.70 19.89
C ASP A 138 0.35 -20.78 20.10
N GLY A 139 0.42 -19.66 19.38
CA GLY A 139 1.51 -18.69 19.48
C GLY A 139 2.83 -19.19 18.91
N ASP A 140 2.79 -20.11 17.93
CA ASP A 140 4.01 -20.62 17.29
C ASP A 140 4.64 -19.57 16.38
N MET A 141 5.53 -18.75 16.96
CA MET A 141 6.23 -17.68 16.26
C MET A 141 7.20 -18.19 15.19
N SER A 142 7.50 -19.47 15.12
CA SER A 142 8.27 -20.04 14.01
C SER A 142 7.52 -19.95 12.67
N GLN A 143 6.20 -19.81 12.72
CA GLN A 143 5.33 -19.63 11.56
C GLN A 143 5.16 -18.16 11.16
N ASP A 144 5.73 -17.22 11.89
CA ASP A 144 5.65 -15.79 11.56
C ASP A 144 6.69 -15.40 10.50
N ILE A 145 6.35 -15.69 9.27
CA ILE A 145 7.23 -15.50 8.11
C ILE A 145 7.23 -14.03 7.68
N PRO A 146 8.42 -13.43 7.41
CA PRO A 146 8.50 -12.09 6.82
C PRO A 146 7.84 -12.04 5.45
N MET A 147 6.96 -11.05 5.25
CA MET A 147 6.32 -10.79 3.97
C MET A 147 7.24 -9.99 3.04
N ARG A 148 7.02 -10.12 1.76
CA ARG A 148 7.69 -9.33 0.72
C ARG A 148 6.66 -8.59 -0.15
N PRO A 149 7.07 -7.49 -0.81
CA PRO A 149 6.17 -6.79 -1.74
C PRO A 149 5.65 -7.74 -2.82
N GLY A 150 4.33 -7.73 -3.03
CA GLY A 150 3.67 -8.56 -4.04
C GLY A 150 3.26 -9.96 -3.57
N ASP A 151 3.52 -10.33 -2.32
CA ASP A 151 3.10 -11.62 -1.78
C ASP A 151 1.57 -11.73 -1.71
N THR A 152 1.07 -12.92 -1.95
CA THR A 152 -0.34 -13.27 -1.76
C THR A 152 -0.44 -14.37 -0.72
N LEU A 153 -1.17 -14.11 0.36
CA LEU A 153 -1.52 -15.12 1.37
C LEU A 153 -2.84 -15.77 1.00
N VAL A 154 -2.80 -17.06 0.76
CA VAL A 154 -3.97 -17.87 0.39
C VAL A 154 -4.38 -18.74 1.56
N ILE A 155 -5.63 -18.62 1.99
CA ILE A 155 -6.18 -19.38 3.12
C ILE A 155 -7.31 -20.27 2.59
N PRO A 156 -7.08 -21.58 2.40
CA PRO A 156 -8.09 -22.47 1.86
C PRO A 156 -9.19 -22.76 2.88
N GLN A 157 -10.34 -23.18 2.37
CA GLN A 157 -11.44 -23.66 3.18
C GLN A 157 -11.11 -25.06 3.73
N GLY A 158 -11.52 -25.31 4.97
CA GLY A 158 -11.49 -26.63 5.57
C GLY A 158 -12.65 -27.49 5.10
N TRP A 159 -12.40 -28.76 4.92
CA TRP A 159 -13.47 -29.76 4.73
C TRP A 159 -13.89 -30.28 6.11
N PHE A 160 -15.17 -30.22 6.36
CA PHE A 160 -15.77 -30.73 7.59
C PHE A 160 -16.61 -31.97 7.31
#